data_e3da5a5e45b7895d70d5c0361b750a67
#
_entry.id   e3da5a5e45b7895d70d5c0361b750a67
#
_cell.length_a   1.000
_cell.length_b   1.000
_cell.length_c   1.000
_cell.angle_alpha   90.00
_cell.angle_beta   90.00
_cell.angle_gamma   90.00
#
_symmetry.space_group_name_H-M   'P 1'
#
loop_
_entity.id
_entity.type
_entity.pdbx_description
1 polymer ?
#
loop_
_entity_poly.entity_id
_entity_poly.type
_entity_poly.pdbx_seq_one_letter_code
_entity_poly.pdbx_strand_id
1 'polypeptide(L)'
;MKKRRWGTNAMAAAAFALVASSCLAVTASAAATVRGVTKTSVTVGGLGFGAYYGTATIGAEARFKAQNAAGGVYGRKINYLGFKNDTSSTTVDAQAGKALVEQDKVFAVVPVVSITLAAAPYFAQQKVPFFGWGISPGFIGNKWGFSFAGAVTSPDWEITVHGAEIAKVLGKSPKNLTMAIIGEDSLASKESTAPLEYAMKSLGYKIVYAENPLPAAPAVVSSYTPYVQQIMTSNNGQPPSVVMEVISATNVGLQPALQAAGYKGAMVNYIQYSPATVKTAKGVYVYLQFAPFQAASTNPAVALMVKRIKAVTPKAPLTQGVEAGYFAADQFIAALKKTGKNLTPTTFQKAANSMTYSIKNTVGPTSFPKGHTVPTSCGSMVTSTGTQWKVAYAYLCTNAVHYSGG
;
A
#
# COMPACT_ATOMS: atom_id res chain seq x y z
N MET A 1 65.42 -53.94 -73.37
CA MET A 1 65.61 -53.43 -74.75
C MET A 1 64.63 -52.29 -75.01
N LYS A 2 65.15 -51.19 -75.56
CA LYS A 2 64.50 -50.09 -76.27
C LYS A 2 63.42 -49.28 -75.51
N LYS A 3 63.75 -48.08 -75.07
CA LYS A 3 63.89 -46.77 -75.77
C LYS A 3 62.52 -46.02 -75.91
N ARG A 4 62.52 -44.86 -75.26
CA ARG A 4 62.24 -43.49 -75.76
C ARG A 4 60.77 -43.19 -76.22
N ARG A 5 60.17 -42.04 -75.99
CA ARG A 5 60.51 -40.60 -76.06
C ARG A 5 59.41 -39.76 -75.46
N TRP A 6 59.76 -38.79 -74.72
CA TRP A 6 59.46 -37.38 -74.69
C TRP A 6 58.38 -36.86 -75.63
N GLY A 7 57.47 -36.07 -75.05
CA GLY A 7 56.56 -35.16 -75.72
C GLY A 7 56.03 -34.11 -74.70
N THR A 8 56.58 -32.92 -74.91
CA THR A 8 56.35 -31.68 -74.15
C THR A 8 54.99 -30.98 -74.50
N ASN A 9 54.53 -30.11 -73.53
CA ASN A 9 53.73 -28.92 -73.66
C ASN A 9 52.22 -29.08 -73.64
N ALA A 10 51.52 -28.47 -72.65
CA ALA A 10 51.09 -27.07 -72.67
C ALA A 10 50.43 -26.70 -71.35
N MET A 11 50.87 -25.59 -70.79
CA MET A 11 50.20 -24.88 -69.69
C MET A 11 48.80 -24.41 -70.11
N ALA A 12 47.82 -24.74 -69.27
CA ALA A 12 46.59 -23.96 -69.22
C ALA A 12 46.25 -23.59 -67.74
N ALA A 13 46.52 -22.36 -67.42
CA ALA A 13 46.22 -21.78 -66.13
C ALA A 13 44.68 -21.58 -66.01
N ALA A 14 44.05 -22.37 -65.20
CA ALA A 14 42.63 -22.10 -64.78
C ALA A 14 42.66 -21.35 -63.44
N ALA A 15 42.39 -20.05 -63.51
CA ALA A 15 42.21 -19.20 -62.32
C ALA A 15 40.88 -19.56 -61.65
N PHE A 16 40.97 -20.23 -60.49
CA PHE A 16 39.83 -20.41 -59.61
C PHE A 16 39.64 -19.13 -58.80
N ALA A 17 38.64 -18.32 -59.15
CA ALA A 17 38.16 -17.21 -58.35
C ALA A 17 37.39 -17.77 -57.15
N LEU A 18 37.97 -17.78 -55.94
CA LEU A 18 37.29 -17.99 -54.67
C LEU A 18 36.45 -16.74 -54.36
N VAL A 19 35.14 -16.81 -54.62
CA VAL A 19 34.17 -15.88 -54.08
C VAL A 19 33.99 -16.22 -52.60
N ALA A 20 34.70 -15.52 -51.73
CA ALA A 20 34.46 -15.56 -50.29
C ALA A 20 33.11 -14.84 -49.99
N SER A 21 32.03 -15.61 -49.96
CA SER A 21 30.74 -15.14 -49.41
C SER A 21 30.89 -14.95 -47.89
N SER A 22 31.25 -13.74 -47.47
CA SER A 22 31.18 -13.31 -46.09
C SER A 22 29.70 -13.28 -45.65
N CYS A 23 29.22 -14.41 -45.13
CA CYS A 23 27.98 -14.42 -44.32
C CYS A 23 28.21 -13.54 -43.09
N LEU A 24 27.82 -12.28 -43.17
CA LEU A 24 27.59 -11.45 -41.99
C LEU A 24 26.45 -12.12 -41.18
N ALA A 25 26.87 -12.98 -40.25
CA ALA A 25 25.98 -13.46 -39.22
C ALA A 25 25.60 -12.24 -38.38
N VAL A 26 24.44 -11.62 -38.69
CA VAL A 26 23.79 -10.69 -37.81
C VAL A 26 23.40 -11.49 -36.58
N THR A 27 24.27 -11.46 -35.57
CA THR A 27 23.92 -11.94 -34.24
C THR A 27 22.81 -11.06 -33.74
N ALA A 28 21.56 -11.49 -33.96
CA ALA A 28 20.42 -10.93 -33.26
C ALA A 28 20.70 -11.11 -31.77
N SER A 29 21.14 -10.04 -31.12
CA SER A 29 21.26 -10.00 -29.66
C SER A 29 19.91 -10.41 -29.11
N ALA A 30 19.82 -11.62 -28.59
CA ALA A 30 18.61 -12.07 -27.91
C ALA A 30 18.33 -11.06 -26.80
N ALA A 31 17.28 -10.26 -26.97
CA ALA A 31 16.88 -9.30 -25.97
C ALA A 31 16.76 -10.04 -24.63
N ALA A 32 17.55 -9.62 -23.64
CA ALA A 32 17.57 -10.26 -22.35
C ALA A 32 16.13 -10.42 -21.83
N THR A 33 15.76 -11.66 -21.52
CA THR A 33 14.40 -11.96 -21.05
C THR A 33 14.17 -11.29 -19.71
N VAL A 34 13.17 -10.43 -19.63
CA VAL A 34 12.77 -9.77 -18.39
C VAL A 34 11.88 -10.71 -17.58
N ARG A 35 12.26 -10.96 -16.32
CA ARG A 35 11.49 -11.81 -15.41
C ARG A 35 10.04 -11.35 -15.36
N GLY A 36 9.09 -12.29 -15.50
CA GLY A 36 7.66 -12.05 -15.43
C GLY A 36 7.07 -11.23 -16.57
N VAL A 37 7.84 -10.95 -17.64
CA VAL A 37 7.37 -10.19 -18.80
C VAL A 37 7.49 -11.02 -20.07
N THR A 38 6.40 -11.08 -20.83
CA THR A 38 6.36 -11.65 -22.19
C THR A 38 5.90 -10.58 -23.19
N LYS A 39 5.77 -10.95 -24.45
CA LYS A 39 5.19 -10.07 -25.48
C LYS A 39 3.72 -9.73 -25.17
N THR A 40 3.00 -10.61 -24.48
CA THR A 40 1.54 -10.53 -24.26
C THR A 40 1.13 -10.46 -22.80
N SER A 41 2.05 -10.57 -21.83
CA SER A 41 1.71 -10.57 -20.40
C SER A 41 2.77 -9.92 -19.51
N VAL A 42 2.31 -9.49 -18.33
CA VAL A 42 3.12 -9.10 -17.16
C VAL A 42 2.58 -9.87 -15.97
N THR A 43 3.44 -10.66 -15.30
CA THR A 43 3.07 -11.51 -14.16
C THR A 43 3.33 -10.78 -12.84
N VAL A 44 2.32 -10.79 -11.96
CA VAL A 44 2.38 -10.19 -10.62
C VAL A 44 1.74 -11.10 -9.58
N GLY A 45 2.14 -10.99 -8.32
CA GLY A 45 1.51 -11.68 -7.19
C GLY A 45 1.46 -10.76 -5.98
N GLY A 46 0.52 -11.00 -5.06
CA GLY A 46 0.36 -10.21 -3.85
C GLY A 46 1.05 -10.81 -2.63
N LEU A 47 1.28 -9.99 -1.60
CA LEU A 47 1.87 -10.39 -0.32
C LEU A 47 1.29 -9.55 0.82
N GLY A 48 0.98 -10.17 1.96
CA GLY A 48 0.63 -9.42 3.16
C GLY A 48 -0.11 -10.23 4.22
N PHE A 49 -0.61 -9.54 5.24
CA PHE A 49 -1.27 -10.13 6.39
C PHE A 49 -2.69 -10.60 6.05
N GLY A 50 -2.81 -11.89 5.70
CA GLY A 50 -4.02 -12.48 5.16
C GLY A 50 -5.23 -12.43 6.08
N ALA A 51 -5.04 -12.61 7.38
CA ALA A 51 -6.14 -12.60 8.35
C ALA A 51 -6.85 -11.23 8.41
N TYR A 52 -6.12 -10.15 8.15
CA TYR A 52 -6.66 -8.78 8.25
C TYR A 52 -6.93 -8.16 6.87
N TYR A 53 -6.00 -8.34 5.94
CA TYR A 53 -6.01 -7.68 4.64
C TYR A 53 -6.09 -8.66 3.45
N GLY A 54 -6.36 -9.95 3.68
CA GLY A 54 -6.43 -10.95 2.60
C GLY A 54 -7.47 -10.61 1.52
N THR A 55 -8.50 -9.84 1.87
CA THR A 55 -9.48 -9.31 0.91
C THR A 55 -8.88 -8.34 -0.13
N ALA A 56 -7.62 -7.89 0.03
CA ALA A 56 -6.92 -7.08 -0.95
C ALA A 56 -6.79 -7.80 -2.32
N THR A 57 -6.74 -9.13 -2.31
CA THR A 57 -6.77 -9.93 -3.54
C THR A 57 -7.99 -9.60 -4.40
N ILE A 58 -9.17 -9.40 -3.80
CA ILE A 58 -10.43 -9.10 -4.51
C ILE A 58 -10.33 -7.75 -5.23
N GLY A 59 -9.82 -6.73 -4.54
CA GLY A 59 -9.66 -5.40 -5.11
C GLY A 59 -8.65 -5.37 -6.26
N ALA A 60 -7.50 -6.00 -6.06
CA ALA A 60 -6.45 -6.10 -7.08
C ALA A 60 -6.94 -6.85 -8.32
N GLU A 61 -7.58 -8.01 -8.13
CA GLU A 61 -8.13 -8.82 -9.20
C GLU A 61 -9.19 -8.05 -10.02
N ALA A 62 -10.10 -7.35 -9.34
CA ALA A 62 -11.12 -6.54 -10.00
C ALA A 62 -10.49 -5.44 -10.87
N ARG A 63 -9.45 -4.79 -10.39
CA ARG A 63 -8.76 -3.74 -11.15
C ARG A 63 -7.97 -4.30 -12.33
N PHE A 64 -7.28 -5.42 -12.14
CA PHE A 64 -6.54 -6.11 -13.20
C PHE A 64 -7.46 -6.67 -14.28
N LYS A 65 -8.56 -7.33 -13.91
CA LYS A 65 -9.55 -7.83 -14.88
C LYS A 65 -10.14 -6.70 -15.70
N ALA A 66 -10.48 -5.56 -15.08
CA ALA A 66 -10.98 -4.39 -15.81
C ALA A 66 -9.94 -3.83 -16.80
N GLN A 67 -8.65 -3.79 -16.43
CA GLN A 67 -7.58 -3.37 -17.35
C GLN A 67 -7.38 -4.37 -18.49
N ASN A 68 -7.45 -5.66 -18.17
CA ASN A 68 -7.29 -6.73 -19.15
C ASN A 68 -8.43 -6.74 -20.18
N ALA A 69 -9.67 -6.49 -19.74
CA ALA A 69 -10.83 -6.33 -20.63
C ALA A 69 -10.65 -5.13 -21.59
N ALA A 70 -10.01 -4.05 -21.12
CA ALA A 70 -9.67 -2.89 -21.94
C ALA A 70 -8.42 -3.07 -22.84
N GLY A 71 -7.93 -4.30 -23.03
CA GLY A 71 -6.79 -4.60 -23.91
C GLY A 71 -5.43 -4.74 -23.20
N GLY A 72 -5.40 -4.66 -21.86
CA GLY A 72 -4.15 -4.72 -21.09
C GLY A 72 -3.40 -3.37 -21.11
N VAL A 73 -2.08 -3.42 -20.99
CA VAL A 73 -1.21 -2.23 -21.08
C VAL A 73 -0.19 -2.47 -22.20
N TYR A 74 -0.27 -1.68 -23.26
CA TYR A 74 0.54 -1.85 -24.48
C TYR A 74 0.47 -3.28 -25.05
N GLY A 75 -0.72 -3.88 -25.04
CA GLY A 75 -0.96 -5.24 -25.54
C GLY A 75 -0.62 -6.36 -24.56
N ARG A 76 -0.08 -6.05 -23.38
CA ARG A 76 0.21 -7.04 -22.34
C ARG A 76 -0.94 -7.13 -21.35
N LYS A 77 -1.47 -8.32 -21.13
CA LYS A 77 -2.40 -8.63 -20.04
C LYS A 77 -1.64 -8.76 -18.73
N ILE A 78 -2.27 -8.38 -17.63
CA ILE A 78 -1.70 -8.58 -16.29
C ILE A 78 -2.14 -9.96 -15.81
N ASN A 79 -1.16 -10.84 -15.60
CA ASN A 79 -1.35 -12.19 -15.06
C ASN A 79 -1.17 -12.12 -13.54
N TYR A 80 -2.27 -12.13 -12.79
CA TYR A 80 -2.27 -12.07 -11.34
C TYR A 80 -2.33 -13.48 -10.75
N LEU A 81 -1.30 -13.86 -9.97
CA LEU A 81 -1.13 -15.19 -9.39
C LEU A 81 -1.84 -15.38 -8.03
N GLY A 82 -2.56 -14.35 -7.57
CA GLY A 82 -3.18 -14.37 -6.26
C GLY A 82 -2.26 -13.78 -5.17
N PHE A 83 -2.57 -14.10 -3.92
CA PHE A 83 -2.04 -13.45 -2.72
C PHE A 83 -1.36 -14.48 -1.80
N LYS A 84 -0.12 -14.21 -1.38
CA LYS A 84 0.59 -14.99 -0.35
C LYS A 84 0.39 -14.35 1.03
N ASN A 85 -0.04 -15.18 1.98
CA ASN A 85 -0.24 -14.75 3.37
C ASN A 85 1.08 -14.83 4.15
N ASP A 86 1.52 -13.70 4.69
CA ASP A 86 2.72 -13.59 5.54
C ASP A 86 2.47 -13.94 7.02
N THR A 87 1.21 -14.16 7.39
CA THR A 87 0.77 -14.45 8.77
C THR A 87 1.25 -13.44 9.83
N SER A 88 1.65 -12.22 9.41
CA SER A 88 2.31 -11.21 10.26
C SER A 88 3.64 -11.69 10.86
N SER A 89 4.28 -12.67 10.22
CA SER A 89 5.58 -13.22 10.62
C SER A 89 6.67 -12.74 9.66
N THR A 90 7.73 -12.15 10.20
CA THR A 90 8.91 -11.72 9.41
C THR A 90 9.53 -12.87 8.62
N THR A 91 9.60 -14.06 9.23
CA THR A 91 10.14 -15.26 8.57
C THR A 91 9.27 -15.72 7.41
N VAL A 92 7.95 -15.81 7.61
CA VAL A 92 6.99 -16.22 6.57
C VAL A 92 6.93 -15.18 5.45
N ASP A 93 6.95 -13.88 5.78
CA ASP A 93 6.99 -12.78 4.82
C ASP A 93 8.23 -12.89 3.90
N ALA A 94 9.43 -13.05 4.50
CA ALA A 94 10.67 -13.21 3.73
C ALA A 94 10.64 -14.44 2.82
N GLN A 95 10.13 -15.58 3.30
CA GLN A 95 10.00 -16.81 2.51
C GLN A 95 8.99 -16.64 1.36
N ALA A 96 7.83 -16.04 1.64
CA ALA A 96 6.78 -15.80 0.64
C ALA A 96 7.27 -14.81 -0.43
N GLY A 97 7.99 -13.76 -0.02
CA GLY A 97 8.61 -12.82 -0.95
C GLY A 97 9.66 -13.48 -1.86
N LYS A 98 10.51 -14.35 -1.30
CA LYS A 98 11.47 -15.13 -2.07
C LYS A 98 10.78 -16.07 -3.07
N ALA A 99 9.72 -16.76 -2.65
CA ALA A 99 8.94 -17.64 -3.52
C ALA A 99 8.31 -16.89 -4.70
N LEU A 100 7.74 -15.69 -4.48
CA LEU A 100 7.21 -14.84 -5.55
C LEU A 100 8.27 -14.52 -6.61
N VAL A 101 9.50 -14.27 -6.20
CA VAL A 101 10.58 -13.90 -7.12
C VAL A 101 11.22 -15.12 -7.80
N GLU A 102 11.54 -16.15 -7.04
CA GLU A 102 12.34 -17.29 -7.52
C GLU A 102 11.52 -18.41 -8.13
N GLN A 103 10.33 -18.69 -7.58
CA GLN A 103 9.46 -19.76 -8.06
C GLN A 103 8.41 -19.22 -9.04
N ASP A 104 7.66 -18.20 -8.62
CA ASP A 104 6.57 -17.62 -9.40
C ASP A 104 7.05 -16.65 -10.48
N LYS A 105 8.35 -16.26 -10.44
CA LYS A 105 9.01 -15.40 -11.44
C LYS A 105 8.24 -14.08 -11.71
N VAL A 106 7.66 -13.47 -10.69
CA VAL A 106 6.88 -12.23 -10.85
C VAL A 106 7.74 -11.06 -11.32
N PHE A 107 7.19 -10.16 -12.12
CA PHE A 107 7.79 -8.88 -12.47
C PHE A 107 7.69 -7.90 -11.30
N ALA A 108 6.54 -7.86 -10.63
CA ALA A 108 6.26 -6.98 -9.50
C ALA A 108 5.42 -7.70 -8.43
N VAL A 109 5.50 -7.24 -7.18
CA VAL A 109 4.63 -7.70 -6.09
C VAL A 109 3.51 -6.69 -5.89
N VAL A 110 2.25 -7.10 -6.16
CA VAL A 110 1.05 -6.25 -6.11
C VAL A 110 -0.18 -7.12 -5.82
N PRO A 111 -0.99 -6.80 -4.80
CA PRO A 111 -0.82 -5.77 -3.80
C PRO A 111 0.12 -6.20 -2.66
N VAL A 112 0.77 -5.22 -2.03
CA VAL A 112 1.48 -5.43 -0.76
C VAL A 112 0.69 -4.76 0.36
N VAL A 113 0.23 -5.57 1.32
CA VAL A 113 -0.53 -5.16 2.52
C VAL A 113 0.03 -5.91 3.74
N SER A 114 1.35 -5.94 3.85
CA SER A 114 2.10 -6.51 4.95
C SER A 114 2.42 -5.45 6.01
N ILE A 115 2.30 -5.79 7.27
CA ILE A 115 2.72 -4.94 8.39
C ILE A 115 4.18 -5.20 8.80
N THR A 116 4.77 -6.28 8.35
CA THR A 116 6.18 -6.64 8.62
C THR A 116 7.09 -6.34 7.44
N LEU A 117 6.70 -6.73 6.25
CA LEU A 117 7.39 -6.61 4.94
C LEU A 117 8.92 -6.85 5.01
N ALA A 118 9.28 -7.94 5.65
CA ALA A 118 10.69 -8.36 5.78
C ALA A 118 11.34 -8.70 4.42
N ALA A 119 10.52 -8.97 3.39
CA ALA A 119 10.97 -9.22 2.03
C ALA A 119 11.43 -7.95 1.28
N ALA A 120 11.14 -6.73 1.76
CA ALA A 120 11.42 -5.49 1.03
C ALA A 120 12.90 -5.30 0.63
N PRO A 121 13.91 -5.58 1.50
CA PRO A 121 15.31 -5.49 1.10
C PRO A 121 15.66 -6.48 -0.02
N TYR A 122 15.09 -7.69 0.03
CA TYR A 122 15.28 -8.70 -1.00
C TYR A 122 14.65 -8.25 -2.34
N PHE A 123 13.46 -7.69 -2.33
CA PHE A 123 12.85 -7.12 -3.54
C PHE A 123 13.72 -6.04 -4.17
N ALA A 124 14.27 -5.14 -3.36
CA ALA A 124 15.18 -4.09 -3.84
C ALA A 124 16.46 -4.68 -4.47
N GLN A 125 17.08 -5.68 -3.81
CA GLN A 125 18.25 -6.39 -4.32
C GLN A 125 17.96 -7.09 -5.66
N GLN A 126 16.80 -7.72 -5.80
CA GLN A 126 16.36 -8.43 -6.99
C GLN A 126 15.75 -7.52 -8.06
N LYS A 127 15.72 -6.20 -7.82
CA LYS A 127 15.09 -5.19 -8.71
C LYS A 127 13.64 -5.53 -9.03
N VAL A 128 12.89 -5.95 -7.99
CA VAL A 128 11.45 -6.25 -8.05
C VAL A 128 10.68 -5.06 -7.49
N PRO A 129 9.91 -4.33 -8.31
CA PRO A 129 9.05 -3.30 -7.78
C PRO A 129 7.89 -3.91 -6.99
N PHE A 130 7.49 -3.21 -5.93
CA PHE A 130 6.32 -3.61 -5.15
C PHE A 130 5.40 -2.41 -4.88
N PHE A 131 4.09 -2.68 -4.93
CA PHE A 131 3.04 -1.68 -4.85
C PHE A 131 2.02 -2.05 -3.79
N GLY A 132 1.68 -1.10 -2.93
CA GLY A 132 0.75 -1.41 -1.87
C GLY A 132 0.38 -0.25 -0.97
N TRP A 133 0.05 -0.58 0.25
CA TRP A 133 -0.24 0.36 1.32
C TRP A 133 1.00 0.48 2.21
N GLY A 134 1.52 1.69 2.39
CA GLY A 134 2.78 1.96 3.11
C GLY A 134 2.71 1.81 4.63
N ILE A 135 1.99 0.81 5.11
CA ILE A 135 1.78 0.50 6.54
C ILE A 135 2.91 -0.36 7.15
N SER A 136 4.05 -0.42 6.48
CA SER A 136 5.22 -1.17 6.94
C SER A 136 6.49 -0.36 6.72
N PRO A 137 7.48 -0.46 7.62
CA PRO A 137 8.80 0.17 7.45
C PRO A 137 9.53 -0.23 6.16
N GLY A 138 9.21 -1.38 5.57
CA GLY A 138 9.80 -1.84 4.30
C GLY A 138 9.58 -0.91 3.09
N PHE A 139 8.64 0.03 3.17
CA PHE A 139 8.44 1.08 2.15
C PHE A 139 9.34 2.29 2.34
N ILE A 140 9.83 2.55 3.59
CA ILE A 140 10.54 3.79 3.92
C ILE A 140 11.90 3.83 3.22
N GLY A 141 12.12 4.88 2.42
CA GLY A 141 13.36 5.08 1.66
C GLY A 141 13.61 4.06 0.54
N ASN A 142 12.73 3.08 0.34
CA ASN A 142 12.90 2.02 -0.63
C ASN A 142 12.46 2.45 -2.02
N LYS A 143 13.43 2.69 -2.92
CA LYS A 143 13.18 3.16 -4.31
C LYS A 143 12.45 2.15 -5.20
N TRP A 144 12.20 0.93 -4.72
CA TRP A 144 11.44 -0.12 -5.40
C TRP A 144 10.04 -0.31 -4.82
N GLY A 145 9.73 0.32 -3.67
CA GLY A 145 8.45 0.26 -3.00
C GLY A 145 7.60 1.51 -3.27
N PHE A 146 6.39 1.32 -3.77
CA PHE A 146 5.47 2.40 -4.15
C PHE A 146 4.16 2.25 -3.40
N SER A 147 3.93 3.11 -2.43
CA SER A 147 2.67 3.16 -1.70
C SER A 147 1.75 4.23 -2.28
N PHE A 148 0.47 3.91 -2.46
CA PHE A 148 -0.52 4.92 -2.88
C PHE A 148 -0.75 6.00 -1.82
N ALA A 149 -0.39 5.74 -0.56
CA ALA A 149 -0.52 6.67 0.58
C ALA A 149 0.84 7.22 1.08
N GLY A 150 1.94 6.98 0.35
CA GLY A 150 3.28 7.33 0.79
C GLY A 150 3.79 6.46 1.94
N ALA A 151 4.83 6.90 2.63
CA ALA A 151 5.43 6.20 3.77
C ALA A 151 4.60 6.45 5.05
N VAL A 152 3.52 5.69 5.23
CA VAL A 152 2.56 5.88 6.32
C VAL A 152 3.19 5.69 7.70
N THR A 153 4.17 4.79 7.81
CA THR A 153 4.90 4.50 9.07
C THR A 153 6.23 5.24 9.16
N SER A 154 6.35 6.41 8.52
CA SER A 154 7.56 7.23 8.60
C SER A 154 7.84 7.66 10.04
N PRO A 155 9.05 7.49 10.57
CA PRO A 155 9.38 7.96 11.92
C PRO A 155 9.56 9.49 11.97
N ASP A 156 9.85 10.11 10.83
CA ASP A 156 10.21 11.54 10.74
C ASP A 156 9.04 12.42 10.26
N TRP A 157 7.94 11.82 9.83
CA TRP A 157 6.81 12.56 9.26
C TRP A 157 5.49 12.01 9.74
N GLU A 158 4.58 12.91 10.13
CA GLU A 158 3.23 12.54 10.52
C GLU A 158 2.17 13.35 9.75
N ILE A 159 1.04 12.71 9.48
CA ILE A 159 -0.11 13.34 8.82
C ILE A 159 -0.91 14.17 9.82
N THR A 160 -1.53 15.25 9.33
CA THR A 160 -2.40 16.10 10.17
C THR A 160 -3.87 15.98 9.79
N VAL A 161 -4.17 15.32 8.68
CA VAL A 161 -5.52 15.28 8.11
C VAL A 161 -6.56 14.70 9.05
N HIS A 162 -6.28 13.61 9.75
CA HIS A 162 -7.23 12.99 10.68
C HIS A 162 -7.62 13.90 11.85
N GLY A 163 -6.65 14.69 12.37
CA GLY A 163 -6.95 15.72 13.37
C GLY A 163 -7.76 16.88 12.80
N ALA A 164 -7.48 17.30 11.57
CA ALA A 164 -8.27 18.32 10.90
C ALA A 164 -9.70 17.85 10.61
N GLU A 165 -9.88 16.59 10.20
CA GLU A 165 -11.22 16.01 9.92
C GLU A 165 -12.06 15.89 11.17
N ILE A 166 -11.52 15.35 12.27
CA ILE A 166 -12.32 15.19 13.50
C ILE A 166 -12.72 16.55 14.10
N ALA A 167 -11.88 17.58 14.01
CA ALA A 167 -12.24 18.92 14.42
C ALA A 167 -13.42 19.47 13.60
N LYS A 168 -13.42 19.23 12.27
CA LYS A 168 -14.51 19.62 11.37
C LYS A 168 -15.79 18.83 11.65
N VAL A 169 -15.69 17.53 11.92
CA VAL A 169 -16.82 16.67 12.32
C VAL A 169 -17.47 17.21 13.61
N LEU A 170 -16.66 17.64 14.58
CA LEU A 170 -17.12 18.21 15.84
C LEU A 170 -17.58 19.67 15.72
N GLY A 171 -17.37 20.32 14.57
CA GLY A 171 -17.72 21.73 14.35
C GLY A 171 -16.93 22.70 15.25
N LYS A 172 -15.72 22.33 15.66
CA LYS A 172 -14.88 23.10 16.59
C LYS A 172 -13.47 23.31 16.03
N SER A 173 -12.85 24.44 16.41
CA SER A 173 -11.42 24.62 16.15
C SER A 173 -10.59 23.65 16.99
N PRO A 174 -9.49 23.06 16.46
CA PRO A 174 -8.58 22.24 17.25
C PRO A 174 -8.11 22.91 18.54
N LYS A 175 -7.93 24.24 18.55
CA LYS A 175 -7.53 25.02 19.74
C LYS A 175 -8.51 24.96 20.92
N ASN A 176 -9.77 24.58 20.64
CA ASN A 176 -10.83 24.44 21.64
C ASN A 176 -11.08 22.97 21.99
N LEU A 177 -10.20 22.06 21.58
CA LEU A 177 -10.33 20.62 21.81
C LEU A 177 -9.13 20.08 22.60
N THR A 178 -9.44 19.22 23.55
CA THR A 178 -8.44 18.42 24.26
C THR A 178 -8.40 17.02 23.65
N MET A 179 -7.20 16.42 23.60
CA MET A 179 -7.01 15.10 23.02
C MET A 179 -6.18 14.21 23.95
N ALA A 180 -6.65 12.99 24.14
CA ALA A 180 -5.84 11.90 24.66
C ALA A 180 -5.41 11.00 23.50
N ILE A 181 -4.13 10.61 23.49
CA ILE A 181 -3.55 9.62 22.58
C ILE A 181 -3.24 8.39 23.42
N ILE A 182 -3.82 7.24 23.07
CA ILE A 182 -3.56 5.99 23.77
C ILE A 182 -3.11 4.92 22.78
N GLY A 183 -2.00 4.27 23.08
CA GLY A 183 -1.40 3.22 22.26
C GLY A 183 -1.14 1.94 23.02
N GLU A 184 -0.60 0.96 22.31
CA GLU A 184 -0.16 -0.32 22.83
C GLU A 184 1.32 -0.27 23.22
N ASP A 185 1.73 -1.11 24.16
CA ASP A 185 3.13 -1.36 24.53
C ASP A 185 3.83 -2.19 23.43
N SER A 186 3.76 -1.69 22.19
CA SER A 186 4.42 -2.23 21.01
C SER A 186 5.38 -1.19 20.43
N LEU A 187 6.43 -1.65 19.75
CA LEU A 187 7.38 -0.75 19.10
C LEU A 187 6.67 0.20 18.12
N ALA A 188 5.77 -0.33 17.31
CA ALA A 188 5.03 0.46 16.31
C ALA A 188 4.18 1.57 16.95
N SER A 189 3.46 1.28 18.05
CA SER A 189 2.68 2.31 18.75
C SER A 189 3.55 3.35 19.41
N LYS A 190 4.64 2.93 20.05
CA LYS A 190 5.60 3.84 20.72
C LYS A 190 6.27 4.79 19.71
N GLU A 191 6.68 4.27 18.55
CA GLU A 191 7.27 5.08 17.48
C GLU A 191 6.26 6.03 16.84
N SER A 192 4.97 5.70 16.87
CA SER A 192 3.92 6.54 16.29
C SER A 192 3.36 7.60 17.23
N THR A 193 3.39 7.38 18.55
CA THR A 193 2.72 8.25 19.54
C THR A 193 3.33 9.64 19.58
N ALA A 194 4.65 9.79 19.62
CA ALA A 194 5.29 11.10 19.70
C ALA A 194 5.16 11.93 18.40
N PRO A 195 5.36 11.37 17.20
CA PRO A 195 5.05 12.07 15.95
C PRO A 195 3.58 12.50 15.86
N LEU A 196 2.65 11.64 16.27
CA LEU A 196 1.22 11.93 16.29
C LEU A 196 0.88 13.07 17.26
N GLU A 197 1.44 13.03 18.47
CA GLU A 197 1.29 14.10 19.45
C GLU A 197 1.78 15.44 18.89
N TYR A 198 2.95 15.45 18.27
CA TYR A 198 3.52 16.64 17.63
C TYR A 198 2.60 17.16 16.52
N ALA A 199 2.11 16.28 15.65
CA ALA A 199 1.20 16.64 14.56
C ALA A 199 -0.11 17.25 15.09
N MET A 200 -0.69 16.68 16.14
CA MET A 200 -1.92 17.20 16.72
C MET A 200 -1.69 18.54 17.44
N LYS A 201 -0.57 18.71 18.16
CA LYS A 201 -0.16 20.01 18.73
C LYS A 201 0.02 21.07 17.65
N SER A 202 0.58 20.72 16.49
CA SER A 202 0.75 21.65 15.35
C SER A 202 -0.57 22.19 14.80
N LEU A 203 -1.66 21.43 14.93
CA LEU A 203 -3.02 21.87 14.60
C LEU A 203 -3.64 22.74 15.71
N GLY A 204 -3.07 22.74 16.91
CA GLY A 204 -3.53 23.49 18.05
C GLY A 204 -4.28 22.70 19.10
N TYR A 205 -4.36 21.36 19.00
CA TYR A 205 -4.95 20.53 20.07
C TYR A 205 -4.17 20.67 21.38
N LYS A 206 -4.89 20.72 22.50
CA LYS A 206 -4.29 20.53 23.82
C LYS A 206 -4.19 19.03 24.09
N ILE A 207 -2.99 18.46 24.03
CA ILE A 207 -2.77 17.06 24.40
C ILE A 207 -2.74 16.94 25.92
N VAL A 208 -3.59 16.11 26.47
CA VAL A 208 -3.77 15.90 27.92
C VAL A 208 -3.32 14.53 28.39
N TYR A 209 -3.05 13.62 27.44
CA TYR A 209 -2.54 12.29 27.67
C TYR A 209 -1.92 11.76 26.37
N ALA A 210 -0.73 11.13 26.45
CA ALA A 210 -0.07 10.51 25.29
C ALA A 210 0.83 9.37 25.79
N GLU A 211 0.24 8.18 25.94
CA GLU A 211 0.91 7.01 26.52
C GLU A 211 0.55 5.71 25.79
N ASN A 212 1.37 4.67 26.00
CA ASN A 212 1.19 3.37 25.37
C ASN A 212 1.01 2.24 26.43
N PRO A 213 0.00 2.31 27.31
CA PRO A 213 -0.16 1.39 28.42
C PRO A 213 -0.87 0.08 28.06
N LEU A 214 -1.53 0.01 26.89
CA LEU A 214 -2.29 -1.19 26.50
C LEU A 214 -1.34 -2.32 26.13
N PRO A 215 -1.62 -3.57 26.55
CA PRO A 215 -0.82 -4.72 26.13
C PRO A 215 -0.76 -4.84 24.59
N ALA A 216 0.44 -5.13 24.08
CA ALA A 216 0.62 -5.41 22.65
C ALA A 216 -0.02 -6.75 22.26
N ALA A 217 -0.53 -6.83 21.02
CA ALA A 217 -0.98 -8.11 20.46
C ALA A 217 0.16 -9.16 20.50
N PRO A 218 -0.14 -10.44 20.77
CA PRO A 218 -1.45 -11.07 20.89
C PRO A 218 -2.07 -11.06 22.30
N ALA A 219 -1.48 -10.32 23.25
CA ALA A 219 -2.01 -10.27 24.60
C ALA A 219 -3.42 -9.66 24.65
N VAL A 220 -4.26 -10.20 25.51
CA VAL A 220 -5.65 -9.79 25.67
C VAL A 220 -5.79 -9.04 26.99
N VAL A 221 -6.46 -7.89 26.95
CA VAL A 221 -6.77 -7.10 28.13
C VAL A 221 -7.87 -7.79 28.93
N SER A 222 -7.61 -8.13 30.20
CA SER A 222 -8.60 -8.73 31.10
C SER A 222 -9.62 -7.70 31.62
N SER A 223 -9.22 -6.45 31.80
CA SER A 223 -10.06 -5.34 32.19
C SER A 223 -9.57 -4.02 31.62
N TYR A 224 -10.44 -3.27 30.98
CA TYR A 224 -10.14 -1.92 30.49
C TYR A 224 -10.30 -0.84 31.56
N THR A 225 -10.79 -1.16 32.76
CA THR A 225 -11.10 -0.18 33.84
C THR A 225 -9.92 0.77 34.15
N PRO A 226 -8.67 0.30 34.34
CA PRO A 226 -7.56 1.22 34.65
C PRO A 226 -7.30 2.24 33.53
N TYR A 227 -7.34 1.81 32.27
CA TYR A 227 -7.10 2.66 31.11
C TYR A 227 -8.23 3.67 30.90
N VAL A 228 -9.49 3.23 31.11
CA VAL A 228 -10.67 4.09 31.10
C VAL A 228 -10.56 5.18 32.15
N GLN A 229 -10.17 4.84 33.39
CA GLN A 229 -9.99 5.83 34.46
C GLN A 229 -8.93 6.86 34.12
N GLN A 230 -7.79 6.45 33.56
CA GLN A 230 -6.73 7.35 33.12
C GLN A 230 -7.25 8.35 32.08
N ILE A 231 -7.97 7.86 31.07
CA ILE A 231 -8.54 8.72 30.00
C ILE A 231 -9.61 9.65 30.57
N MET A 232 -10.56 9.12 31.36
CA MET A 232 -11.69 9.88 31.88
C MET A 232 -11.31 11.03 32.82
N THR A 233 -10.10 10.96 33.41
CA THR A 233 -9.59 12.00 34.33
C THR A 233 -8.41 12.78 33.78
N SER A 234 -7.99 12.52 32.55
CA SER A 234 -6.75 13.07 31.95
C SER A 234 -6.76 14.57 31.77
N ASN A 235 -7.91 15.22 31.64
CA ASN A 235 -8.05 16.65 31.49
C ASN A 235 -8.45 17.31 32.83
N ASN A 236 -7.52 17.38 33.77
CA ASN A 236 -7.77 17.94 35.12
C ASN A 236 -9.00 17.33 35.81
N GLY A 237 -9.11 16.01 35.82
CA GLY A 237 -10.23 15.30 36.40
C GLY A 237 -11.47 15.19 35.50
N GLN A 238 -11.39 15.67 34.26
CA GLN A 238 -12.46 15.59 33.25
C GLN A 238 -12.01 14.76 32.05
N PRO A 239 -12.92 14.16 31.28
CA PRO A 239 -12.57 13.47 30.04
C PRO A 239 -12.12 14.44 28.94
N PRO A 240 -11.25 13.98 28.00
CA PRO A 240 -10.86 14.77 26.83
C PRO A 240 -12.00 14.88 25.81
N SER A 241 -11.90 15.83 24.89
CA SER A 241 -12.84 15.97 23.78
C SER A 241 -12.70 14.84 22.74
N VAL A 242 -11.47 14.35 22.56
CA VAL A 242 -11.12 13.32 21.56
C VAL A 242 -10.19 12.29 22.19
N VAL A 243 -10.43 11.03 21.93
CA VAL A 243 -9.49 9.92 22.17
C VAL A 243 -9.01 9.42 20.81
N MET A 244 -7.70 9.53 20.55
CA MET A 244 -7.04 8.99 19.38
C MET A 244 -6.37 7.68 19.78
N GLU A 245 -6.70 6.60 19.07
CA GLU A 245 -6.29 5.24 19.43
C GLU A 245 -5.26 4.70 18.43
N VAL A 246 -4.05 4.44 18.91
CA VAL A 246 -2.95 3.78 18.17
C VAL A 246 -2.90 2.31 18.59
N ILE A 247 -3.91 1.57 18.21
CA ILE A 247 -4.18 0.20 18.69
C ILE A 247 -4.31 -0.81 17.57
N SER A 248 -4.11 -2.08 17.89
CA SER A 248 -4.46 -3.23 17.06
C SER A 248 -5.89 -3.72 17.33
N ALA A 249 -6.32 -4.72 16.58
CA ALA A 249 -7.65 -5.31 16.71
C ALA A 249 -7.91 -5.97 18.08
N THR A 250 -6.86 -6.34 18.83
CA THR A 250 -6.99 -6.96 20.16
C THR A 250 -7.47 -5.97 21.21
N ASN A 251 -7.28 -4.67 21.00
CA ASN A 251 -7.61 -3.62 21.97
C ASN A 251 -8.86 -2.78 21.63
N VAL A 252 -9.63 -3.16 20.62
CA VAL A 252 -10.90 -2.46 20.28
C VAL A 252 -11.97 -2.51 21.40
N GLY A 253 -11.80 -3.36 22.40
CA GLY A 253 -12.63 -3.40 23.60
C GLY A 253 -12.54 -2.15 24.48
N LEU A 254 -11.53 -1.29 24.29
CA LEU A 254 -11.42 0.00 24.96
C LEU A 254 -12.64 0.92 24.66
N GLN A 255 -13.12 0.91 23.42
CA GLN A 255 -14.21 1.81 22.99
C GLN A 255 -15.54 1.54 23.71
N PRO A 256 -16.07 0.29 23.74
CA PRO A 256 -17.26 0.00 24.50
C PRO A 256 -17.07 0.22 26.02
N ALA A 257 -15.84 0.03 26.55
CA ALA A 257 -15.55 0.33 27.94
C ALA A 257 -15.60 1.82 28.25
N LEU A 258 -15.06 2.68 27.38
CA LEU A 258 -15.18 4.14 27.48
C LEU A 258 -16.67 4.57 27.40
N GLN A 259 -17.42 4.01 26.46
CA GLN A 259 -18.85 4.29 26.32
C GLN A 259 -19.66 3.88 27.58
N ALA A 260 -19.36 2.71 28.14
CA ALA A 260 -19.99 2.22 29.37
C ALA A 260 -19.66 3.12 30.58
N ALA A 261 -18.46 3.71 30.62
CA ALA A 261 -18.06 4.69 31.62
C ALA A 261 -18.66 6.10 31.38
N GLY A 262 -19.48 6.25 30.36
CA GLY A 262 -20.16 7.51 30.06
C GLY A 262 -19.38 8.51 29.22
N TYR A 263 -18.26 8.10 28.58
CA TYR A 263 -17.52 8.96 27.65
C TYR A 263 -18.42 9.44 26.50
N LYS A 264 -18.43 10.75 26.27
CA LYS A 264 -19.24 11.42 25.23
C LYS A 264 -18.40 12.09 24.14
N GLY A 265 -17.09 12.07 24.26
CA GLY A 265 -16.19 12.61 23.26
C GLY A 265 -16.05 11.71 22.03
N ALA A 266 -15.27 12.15 21.06
CA ALA A 266 -15.00 11.39 19.85
C ALA A 266 -13.91 10.36 20.11
N MET A 267 -14.09 9.13 19.63
CA MET A 267 -13.09 8.06 19.59
C MET A 267 -12.67 7.85 18.14
N VAL A 268 -11.37 7.91 17.85
CA VAL A 268 -10.81 7.85 16.51
C VAL A 268 -9.77 6.74 16.42
N ASN A 269 -9.87 5.89 15.41
CA ASN A 269 -8.85 4.89 15.08
C ASN A 269 -8.67 4.70 13.57
N TYR A 270 -7.86 3.69 13.16
CA TYR A 270 -7.43 3.47 11.78
C TYR A 270 -7.84 2.11 11.20
N ILE A 271 -8.47 1.22 11.98
CA ILE A 271 -8.46 -0.22 11.66
C ILE A 271 -9.84 -0.88 11.56
N GLN A 272 -10.92 -0.26 12.00
CA GLN A 272 -12.20 -0.97 12.17
C GLN A 272 -13.15 -0.89 10.96
N TYR A 273 -12.77 -0.27 9.86
CA TYR A 273 -13.66 -0.13 8.71
C TYR A 273 -13.88 -1.46 7.98
N SER A 274 -14.90 -2.18 8.41
CA SER A 274 -15.33 -3.46 7.85
C SER A 274 -16.82 -3.72 8.12
N PRO A 275 -17.55 -4.45 7.26
CA PRO A 275 -18.90 -4.91 7.58
C PRO A 275 -18.99 -5.74 8.87
N ALA A 276 -17.92 -6.49 9.19
CA ALA A 276 -17.86 -7.33 10.38
C ALA A 276 -17.81 -6.53 11.69
N THR A 277 -17.26 -5.33 11.66
CA THR A 277 -17.04 -4.48 12.84
C THR A 277 -18.08 -3.38 13.01
N VAL A 278 -19.03 -3.23 12.08
CA VAL A 278 -20.00 -2.13 12.09
C VAL A 278 -20.79 -2.04 13.39
N LYS A 279 -21.14 -3.18 14.00
CA LYS A 279 -21.89 -3.20 15.26
C LYS A 279 -21.02 -2.80 16.47
N THR A 280 -19.82 -3.36 16.55
CA THR A 280 -18.88 -3.13 17.66
C THR A 280 -18.24 -1.75 17.63
N ALA A 281 -18.08 -1.17 16.44
CA ALA A 281 -17.54 0.17 16.24
C ALA A 281 -18.60 1.30 16.31
N LYS A 282 -19.79 1.05 16.90
CA LYS A 282 -20.84 2.08 16.99
C LYS A 282 -20.32 3.35 17.67
N GLY A 283 -20.48 4.49 17.00
CA GLY A 283 -20.03 5.81 17.49
C GLY A 283 -18.52 6.07 17.38
N VAL A 284 -17.77 5.12 16.83
CA VAL A 284 -16.33 5.29 16.57
C VAL A 284 -16.14 5.94 15.20
N TYR A 285 -15.16 6.82 15.10
CA TYR A 285 -14.67 7.39 13.86
C TYR A 285 -13.46 6.63 13.37
N VAL A 286 -13.45 6.25 12.10
CA VAL A 286 -12.30 5.57 11.49
C VAL A 286 -11.75 6.46 10.38
N TYR A 287 -10.48 6.82 10.51
CA TYR A 287 -9.74 7.51 9.47
C TYR A 287 -9.30 6.55 8.37
N LEU A 288 -9.46 6.96 7.12
CA LEU A 288 -9.10 6.21 5.92
C LEU A 288 -8.23 7.08 5.02
N GLN A 289 -7.15 6.54 4.48
CA GLN A 289 -6.27 7.25 3.53
C GLN A 289 -6.83 7.30 2.10
N PHE A 290 -8.11 7.00 1.95
CA PHE A 290 -8.88 6.99 0.69
C PHE A 290 -10.34 7.29 0.96
N ALA A 291 -11.12 7.56 -0.10
CA ALA A 291 -12.56 7.74 0.02
C ALA A 291 -13.27 6.39 0.25
N PRO A 292 -14.18 6.29 1.22
CA PRO A 292 -14.85 5.04 1.58
C PRO A 292 -15.88 4.61 0.53
N PHE A 293 -16.26 3.35 0.53
CA PHE A 293 -17.32 2.80 -0.34
C PHE A 293 -18.65 3.56 -0.26
N GLN A 294 -18.96 4.16 0.90
CA GLN A 294 -20.18 4.96 1.12
C GLN A 294 -20.19 6.25 0.28
N ALA A 295 -19.03 6.68 -0.22
CA ALA A 295 -18.96 7.83 -1.14
C ALA A 295 -19.39 7.49 -2.58
N ALA A 296 -19.74 6.24 -2.89
CA ALA A 296 -20.11 5.83 -4.25
C ALA A 296 -21.29 6.61 -4.87
N SER A 297 -22.21 7.12 -4.05
CA SER A 297 -23.34 7.93 -4.53
C SER A 297 -22.93 9.34 -5.01
N THR A 298 -21.80 9.86 -4.52
CA THR A 298 -21.33 11.24 -4.80
C THR A 298 -19.97 11.29 -5.48
N ASN A 299 -19.24 10.16 -5.51
CA ASN A 299 -17.92 10.07 -6.12
C ASN A 299 -17.89 9.01 -7.24
N PRO A 300 -17.83 9.44 -8.52
CA PRO A 300 -17.84 8.52 -9.67
C PRO A 300 -16.69 7.52 -9.67
N ALA A 301 -15.51 7.87 -9.13
CA ALA A 301 -14.37 6.97 -9.07
C ALA A 301 -14.63 5.81 -8.09
N VAL A 302 -15.22 6.11 -6.93
CA VAL A 302 -15.66 5.10 -5.96
C VAL A 302 -16.79 4.24 -6.54
N ALA A 303 -17.78 4.84 -7.21
CA ALA A 303 -18.85 4.10 -7.88
C ALA A 303 -18.29 3.10 -8.92
N LEU A 304 -17.32 3.54 -9.72
CA LEU A 304 -16.65 2.69 -10.71
C LEU A 304 -15.85 1.56 -10.05
N MET A 305 -15.16 1.84 -8.95
CA MET A 305 -14.43 0.83 -8.17
C MET A 305 -15.40 -0.26 -7.67
N VAL A 306 -16.50 0.15 -7.01
CA VAL A 306 -17.55 -0.77 -6.51
C VAL A 306 -18.13 -1.62 -7.65
N LYS A 307 -18.45 -0.99 -8.80
CA LYS A 307 -18.95 -1.71 -9.98
C LYS A 307 -17.97 -2.80 -10.44
N ARG A 308 -16.68 -2.49 -10.53
CA ARG A 308 -15.63 -3.44 -10.95
C ARG A 308 -15.44 -4.58 -9.95
N ILE A 309 -15.46 -4.26 -8.65
CA ILE A 309 -15.37 -5.27 -7.59
C ILE A 309 -16.55 -6.25 -7.67
N LYS A 310 -17.77 -5.74 -7.75
CA LYS A 310 -18.98 -6.57 -7.84
C LYS A 310 -19.08 -7.37 -9.14
N ALA A 311 -18.49 -6.91 -10.22
CA ALA A 311 -18.43 -7.66 -11.49
C ALA A 311 -17.55 -8.92 -11.39
N VAL A 312 -16.56 -8.95 -10.47
CA VAL A 312 -15.67 -10.09 -10.26
C VAL A 312 -16.13 -10.93 -9.07
N THR A 313 -16.55 -10.27 -8.00
CA THR A 313 -17.00 -10.91 -6.75
C THR A 313 -18.29 -10.22 -6.28
N PRO A 314 -19.47 -10.70 -6.73
CA PRO A 314 -20.76 -10.04 -6.47
C PRO A 314 -21.07 -9.81 -4.99
N LYS A 315 -20.61 -10.72 -4.12
CA LYS A 315 -20.79 -10.68 -2.65
C LYS A 315 -19.51 -10.28 -1.91
N ALA A 316 -18.61 -9.53 -2.56
CA ALA A 316 -17.38 -9.08 -1.93
C ALA A 316 -17.66 -8.33 -0.62
N PRO A 317 -16.98 -8.66 0.49
CA PRO A 317 -17.03 -7.82 1.69
C PRO A 317 -16.30 -6.51 1.40
N LEU A 318 -16.97 -5.38 1.58
CA LEU A 318 -16.40 -4.06 1.32
C LEU A 318 -15.58 -3.61 2.54
N THR A 319 -14.29 -3.93 2.51
CA THR A 319 -13.32 -3.70 3.60
C THR A 319 -12.16 -2.81 3.14
N GLN A 320 -11.41 -2.25 4.09
CA GLN A 320 -10.16 -1.53 3.80
C GLN A 320 -9.19 -2.33 2.93
N GLY A 321 -9.10 -3.65 3.17
CA GLY A 321 -8.24 -4.52 2.37
C GLY A 321 -8.61 -4.50 0.89
N VAL A 322 -9.90 -4.55 0.56
CA VAL A 322 -10.38 -4.50 -0.83
C VAL A 322 -9.98 -3.18 -1.51
N GLU A 323 -10.16 -2.04 -0.82
CA GLU A 323 -9.76 -0.72 -1.33
C GLU A 323 -8.25 -0.63 -1.51
N ALA A 324 -7.48 -1.07 -0.51
CA ALA A 324 -6.02 -1.07 -0.58
C ALA A 324 -5.50 -1.90 -1.77
N GLY A 325 -6.06 -3.09 -2.00
CA GLY A 325 -5.70 -3.92 -3.14
C GLY A 325 -6.06 -3.28 -4.48
N TYR A 326 -7.22 -2.62 -4.56
CA TYR A 326 -7.65 -1.93 -5.77
C TYR A 326 -6.72 -0.75 -6.11
N PHE A 327 -6.39 0.10 -5.13
CA PHE A 327 -5.52 1.27 -5.36
C PHE A 327 -4.07 0.87 -5.63
N ALA A 328 -3.56 -0.17 -4.99
CA ALA A 328 -2.24 -0.73 -5.30
C ALA A 328 -2.16 -1.21 -6.75
N ALA A 329 -3.16 -1.94 -7.21
CA ALA A 329 -3.25 -2.40 -8.60
C ALA A 329 -3.43 -1.25 -9.59
N ASP A 330 -4.22 -0.22 -9.25
CA ASP A 330 -4.41 0.96 -10.09
C ASP A 330 -3.12 1.78 -10.22
N GLN A 331 -2.40 1.99 -9.13
CA GLN A 331 -1.10 2.66 -9.10
C GLN A 331 -0.06 1.90 -9.95
N PHE A 332 0.01 0.58 -9.83
CA PHE A 332 0.88 -0.26 -10.66
C PHE A 332 0.56 -0.13 -12.15
N ILE A 333 -0.73 -0.14 -12.52
CA ILE A 333 -1.15 0.06 -13.91
C ILE A 333 -0.76 1.46 -14.40
N ALA A 334 -0.89 2.50 -13.58
CA ALA A 334 -0.45 3.84 -13.92
C ALA A 334 1.07 3.88 -14.18
N ALA A 335 1.87 3.21 -13.36
CA ALA A 335 3.31 3.08 -13.56
C ALA A 335 3.66 2.31 -14.84
N LEU A 336 2.96 1.21 -15.15
CA LEU A 336 3.13 0.47 -16.42
C LEU A 336 2.83 1.37 -17.63
N LYS A 337 1.75 2.14 -17.60
CA LYS A 337 1.39 3.07 -18.68
C LYS A 337 2.46 4.14 -18.84
N LYS A 338 2.98 4.69 -17.77
CA LYS A 338 4.05 5.70 -17.79
C LYS A 338 5.38 5.15 -18.32
N THR A 339 5.67 3.87 -18.06
CA THR A 339 6.90 3.21 -18.55
C THR A 339 6.90 3.05 -20.07
N GLY A 340 5.75 2.84 -20.70
CA GLY A 340 5.66 2.61 -22.13
C GLY A 340 5.91 1.16 -22.54
N LYS A 341 6.19 0.95 -23.84
CA LYS A 341 6.36 -0.38 -24.42
C LYS A 341 7.65 -1.08 -23.97
N ASN A 342 8.73 -0.32 -23.74
CA ASN A 342 10.03 -0.86 -23.32
C ASN A 342 10.06 -1.13 -21.81
N LEU A 343 9.47 -2.26 -21.41
CA LEU A 343 9.32 -2.66 -20.02
C LEU A 343 10.51 -3.49 -19.55
N THR A 344 11.38 -2.87 -18.76
CA THR A 344 12.44 -3.50 -17.97
C THR A 344 12.33 -3.05 -16.51
N PRO A 345 12.94 -3.72 -15.53
CA PRO A 345 12.96 -3.24 -14.16
C PRO A 345 13.47 -1.80 -14.03
N THR A 346 14.54 -1.46 -14.78
CA THR A 346 15.15 -0.12 -14.74
C THR A 346 14.27 0.95 -15.35
N THR A 347 13.67 0.73 -16.53
CA THR A 347 12.77 1.70 -17.17
C THR A 347 11.52 1.90 -16.35
N PHE A 348 10.99 0.82 -15.77
CA PHE A 348 9.83 0.84 -14.89
C PHE A 348 10.11 1.63 -13.60
N GLN A 349 11.20 1.31 -12.90
CA GLN A 349 11.61 1.98 -11.68
C GLN A 349 11.81 3.49 -11.89
N LYS A 350 12.49 3.89 -13.00
CA LYS A 350 12.64 5.30 -13.38
C LYS A 350 11.30 5.99 -13.60
N ALA A 351 10.38 5.36 -14.32
CA ALA A 351 9.05 5.91 -14.60
C ALA A 351 8.21 6.05 -13.32
N ALA A 352 8.21 5.02 -12.46
CA ALA A 352 7.49 5.03 -11.19
C ALA A 352 8.04 6.08 -10.22
N ASN A 353 9.37 6.26 -10.15
CA ASN A 353 10.01 7.30 -9.32
C ASN A 353 9.86 8.74 -9.83
N SER A 354 9.22 8.94 -10.98
CA SER A 354 8.87 10.28 -11.49
C SER A 354 7.35 10.50 -11.56
N MET A 355 6.58 9.65 -10.86
CA MET A 355 5.12 9.63 -10.94
C MET A 355 4.50 10.37 -9.76
N THR A 356 3.42 11.10 -10.03
CA THR A 356 2.42 11.46 -9.02
C THR A 356 1.20 10.60 -9.26
N TYR A 357 0.81 9.82 -8.25
CA TYR A 357 -0.41 9.01 -8.30
C TYR A 357 -1.53 9.69 -7.55
N SER A 358 -2.66 9.87 -8.20
CA SER A 358 -3.86 10.38 -7.55
C SER A 358 -5.12 10.03 -8.33
N ILE A 359 -6.22 9.86 -7.59
CA ILE A 359 -7.58 9.87 -8.13
C ILE A 359 -8.34 10.96 -7.37
N LYS A 360 -8.86 11.94 -8.11
CA LYS A 360 -9.50 13.13 -7.54
C LYS A 360 -10.52 12.76 -6.46
N ASN A 361 -10.42 13.39 -5.29
CA ASN A 361 -11.27 13.19 -4.11
C ASN A 361 -11.41 11.72 -3.67
N THR A 362 -10.41 10.87 -3.99
CA THR A 362 -10.47 9.44 -3.72
C THR A 362 -9.21 8.90 -3.08
N VAL A 363 -8.04 9.14 -3.65
CA VAL A 363 -6.73 8.70 -3.12
C VAL A 363 -5.61 9.58 -3.64
N GLY A 364 -4.57 9.79 -2.82
CA GLY A 364 -3.42 10.64 -3.16
C GLY A 364 -3.75 12.14 -3.06
N PRO A 365 -2.93 13.04 -3.61
CA PRO A 365 -1.76 12.79 -4.45
C PRO A 365 -0.53 12.29 -3.69
N THR A 366 0.09 11.24 -4.21
CA THR A 366 1.37 10.73 -3.72
C THR A 366 2.42 10.87 -4.82
N SER A 367 3.41 11.72 -4.59
CA SER A 367 4.46 12.03 -5.57
C SER A 367 5.77 11.34 -5.22
N PHE A 368 6.40 10.69 -6.20
CA PHE A 368 7.70 10.07 -6.04
C PHE A 368 8.81 10.95 -6.65
N PRO A 369 10.00 10.96 -6.02
CA PRO A 369 10.49 10.10 -4.93
C PRO A 369 10.05 10.49 -3.50
N LYS A 370 9.42 11.67 -3.28
CA LYS A 370 9.03 12.15 -1.95
C LYS A 370 8.20 11.13 -1.14
N GLY A 371 7.28 10.42 -1.81
CA GLY A 371 6.42 9.42 -1.17
C GLY A 371 7.14 8.19 -0.61
N HIS A 372 8.45 8.01 -0.86
CA HIS A 372 9.23 6.96 -0.20
C HIS A 372 9.55 7.28 1.27
N THR A 373 9.46 8.54 1.68
CA THR A 373 9.80 8.97 3.05
C THR A 373 8.68 9.76 3.72
N VAL A 374 7.80 10.39 2.93
CA VAL A 374 6.74 11.26 3.42
C VAL A 374 5.38 10.62 3.19
N PRO A 375 4.52 10.50 4.20
CA PRO A 375 3.14 10.04 4.04
C PRO A 375 2.29 11.08 3.31
N THR A 376 1.26 10.62 2.62
CA THR A 376 0.26 11.50 1.99
C THR A 376 -0.76 11.91 3.04
N SER A 377 -0.78 13.17 3.41
CA SER A 377 -1.72 13.73 4.39
C SER A 377 -3.07 14.04 3.75
N CYS A 378 -3.72 13.00 3.23
CA CYS A 378 -5.06 13.05 2.64
C CYS A 378 -5.87 11.86 3.11
N GLY A 379 -7.17 12.04 3.29
CA GLY A 379 -8.04 10.97 3.71
C GLY A 379 -9.49 11.37 3.83
N SER A 380 -10.26 10.50 4.43
CA SER A 380 -11.66 10.67 4.78
C SER A 380 -11.94 10.00 6.12
N MET A 381 -13.05 10.36 6.73
CA MET A 381 -13.49 9.79 7.99
C MET A 381 -14.85 9.15 7.84
N VAL A 382 -15.00 7.95 8.35
CA VAL A 382 -16.29 7.26 8.47
C VAL A 382 -16.67 7.10 9.94
N THR A 383 -17.96 6.91 10.21
CA THR A 383 -18.45 6.54 11.54
C THR A 383 -19.48 5.43 11.41
N SER A 384 -19.55 4.57 12.42
CA SER A 384 -20.55 3.53 12.48
C SER A 384 -21.78 3.96 13.27
N THR A 385 -22.97 3.69 12.72
CA THR A 385 -24.24 3.82 13.42
C THR A 385 -24.60 2.58 14.25
N GLY A 386 -23.79 1.52 14.17
CA GLY A 386 -24.08 0.19 14.70
C GLY A 386 -24.80 -0.72 13.71
N THR A 387 -25.32 -0.19 12.61
CA THR A 387 -25.98 -0.95 11.52
C THR A 387 -25.34 -0.71 10.17
N GLN A 388 -24.70 0.45 9.97
CA GLN A 388 -24.03 0.82 8.72
C GLN A 388 -22.91 1.81 8.99
N TRP A 389 -21.92 1.80 8.11
CA TRP A 389 -20.93 2.86 7.99
C TRP A 389 -21.51 4.07 7.26
N LYS A 390 -21.15 5.28 7.69
CA LYS A 390 -21.49 6.54 7.04
C LYS A 390 -20.25 7.39 6.88
N VAL A 391 -20.20 8.20 5.82
CA VAL A 391 -19.17 9.24 5.68
C VAL A 391 -19.41 10.28 6.76
N ALA A 392 -18.45 10.40 7.68
CA ALA A 392 -18.43 11.46 8.70
C ALA A 392 -17.80 12.74 8.16
N TYR A 393 -16.72 12.57 7.39
CA TYR A 393 -16.10 13.66 6.66
C TYR A 393 -15.59 13.17 5.28
N ALA A 394 -15.85 13.97 4.25
CA ALA A 394 -15.43 13.67 2.88
C ALA A 394 -13.91 13.85 2.74
N TYR A 395 -13.37 13.35 1.61
CA TYR A 395 -11.93 13.37 1.34
C TYR A 395 -11.33 14.78 1.46
N LEU A 396 -10.33 14.91 2.32
CA LEU A 396 -9.62 16.15 2.62
C LEU A 396 -8.12 15.91 2.48
N CYS A 397 -7.38 16.94 2.10
CA CYS A 397 -5.92 16.94 2.13
C CYS A 397 -5.42 18.09 3.00
N THR A 398 -4.37 17.82 3.76
CA THR A 398 -3.59 18.78 4.55
C THR A 398 -2.10 18.57 4.27
N ASN A 399 -1.22 19.20 5.04
CA ASN A 399 0.20 18.94 4.96
C ASN A 399 0.62 17.89 6.00
N ALA A 400 1.53 17.00 5.63
CA ALA A 400 2.29 16.25 6.62
C ALA A 400 3.29 17.18 7.31
N VAL A 401 3.57 16.94 8.58
CA VAL A 401 4.56 17.69 9.37
C VAL A 401 5.79 16.84 9.63
N HIS A 402 6.95 17.50 9.59
CA HIS A 402 8.23 16.86 9.91
C HIS A 402 8.40 16.85 11.42
N TYR A 403 8.65 15.66 11.97
CA TYR A 403 8.98 15.43 13.36
C TYR A 403 10.49 15.19 13.47
N SER A 404 11.19 16.10 14.13
CA SER A 404 12.67 16.05 14.25
C SER A 404 13.17 15.34 15.51
N GLY A 405 12.27 14.67 16.24
CA GLY A 405 12.60 14.13 17.56
C GLY A 405 12.62 15.24 18.62
N GLY A 406 12.05 14.98 19.81
CA GLY A 406 12.20 15.88 20.97
C GLY A 406 13.54 15.65 21.65
#